data_8a4386251d2937c19459f3a8e73fec6c
#
_entry.id   8a4386251d2937c19459f3a8e73fec6c
#
_cell.length_a   1.000
_cell.length_b   1.000
_cell.length_c   1.000
_cell.angle_alpha   90.00
_cell.angle_beta   90.00
_cell.angle_gamma   90.00
#
_symmetry.space_group_name_H-M   'P 1'
#
loop_
_entity.id
_entity.type
_entity.pdbx_description
1 polymer ?
#
loop_
_entity_poly.entity_id
_entity_poly.type
_entity_poly.pdbx_seq_one_letter_code
_entity_poly.pdbx_strand_id
1 'polypeptide(L)'
;MRSPVAGAAPPVPAADPAGDPVPRTGGAGAGGLRPGSRAARTGEARLLWAVPPVAVLGLVFLYPLALVVRQSLTPDDPDAGAFDAYAAVFRSVSFREALGNTVTLAAGATVGCLLLGFTLAVVIAFVPFPGARAVARFIDVFLSFPSFLITLALLFIYGTVGMANGLWTDVTGAAEGPFHFLTTRWGVLLAEITYFTPFVMRPLLAAFSQLDTAQLEVAASLGAGPARVVRRVILPESLPALAAGGSLVLVMCLNEFGIVLFTGAKGVTTLPMLVYGKAILESDYPAACVVAVVNIAISVGLYGLYRVVGKRAGA
;
A
#
# COMPACT_ATOMS: atom_id res chain seq x y z
N MET A 1 9.97 -27.75 54.74
CA MET A 1 8.77 -28.38 55.34
C MET A 1 7.57 -28.18 54.42
N ARG A 2 6.95 -29.30 54.01
CA ARG A 2 5.72 -29.50 53.24
C ARG A 2 5.82 -29.36 51.69
N SER A 3 6.00 -30.52 51.09
CA SER A 3 5.80 -30.88 49.68
C SER A 3 4.33 -31.03 49.29
N PRO A 4 4.08 -31.16 47.99
CA PRO A 4 2.83 -30.91 47.28
C PRO A 4 1.91 -32.14 47.22
N VAL A 5 0.64 -31.90 46.97
CA VAL A 5 -0.38 -32.92 46.69
C VAL A 5 -0.57 -33.07 45.18
N ALA A 6 -0.36 -34.29 44.70
CA ALA A 6 -0.70 -34.72 43.39
C ALA A 6 -2.22 -34.82 43.20
N GLY A 7 -2.78 -34.19 42.20
CA GLY A 7 -4.16 -34.33 41.76
C GLY A 7 -4.30 -35.43 40.72
N ALA A 8 -5.08 -36.46 41.05
CA ALA A 8 -5.34 -37.64 40.23
C ALA A 8 -6.24 -37.30 39.02
N ALA A 9 -5.96 -37.99 37.90
CA ALA A 9 -6.80 -37.97 36.70
C ALA A 9 -8.10 -38.75 36.92
N PRO A 10 -9.22 -38.40 36.29
CA PRO A 10 -10.50 -39.13 36.39
C PRO A 10 -10.42 -40.44 35.57
N PRO A 11 -11.17 -41.49 36.01
CA PRO A 11 -11.13 -42.80 35.36
C PRO A 11 -11.96 -42.83 34.06
N VAL A 12 -11.46 -43.60 33.11
CA VAL A 12 -12.10 -43.97 31.84
C VAL A 12 -13.24 -44.94 32.14
N PRO A 13 -14.48 -44.78 31.61
CA PRO A 13 -15.56 -45.77 31.76
C PRO A 13 -15.28 -46.99 30.90
N ALA A 14 -15.48 -48.16 31.51
CA ALA A 14 -15.36 -49.46 30.86
C ALA A 14 -16.46 -49.70 29.82
N ALA A 15 -16.10 -50.40 28.75
CA ALA A 15 -17.00 -50.86 27.72
C ALA A 15 -17.86 -52.03 28.24
N ASP A 16 -19.18 -51.94 28.01
CA ASP A 16 -20.14 -52.99 28.30
C ASP A 16 -20.33 -53.89 27.03
N PRO A 17 -20.15 -55.22 27.13
CA PRO A 17 -20.37 -56.12 26.05
C PRO A 17 -21.74 -56.84 26.22
N ALA A 18 -22.85 -56.35 25.76
CA ALA A 18 -24.03 -57.18 25.52
C ALA A 18 -24.90 -56.55 24.42
N GLY A 19 -24.97 -57.23 23.33
CA GLY A 19 -25.85 -56.91 22.24
C GLY A 19 -27.28 -57.30 22.53
N ASP A 20 -28.22 -56.44 22.05
CA ASP A 20 -29.57 -56.82 21.76
C ASP A 20 -29.98 -56.35 20.36
N PRO A 21 -30.70 -57.16 19.58
CA PRO A 21 -31.02 -56.85 18.18
C PRO A 21 -32.23 -55.95 18.07
N VAL A 22 -32.06 -54.84 17.34
CA VAL A 22 -33.12 -53.90 17.00
C VAL A 22 -34.05 -54.52 15.93
N PRO A 23 -35.39 -54.52 16.07
CA PRO A 23 -36.32 -55.06 15.06
C PRO A 23 -36.40 -54.16 13.83
N ARG A 24 -36.25 -54.81 12.66
CA ARG A 24 -36.56 -54.22 11.36
C ARG A 24 -38.09 -54.15 11.22
N THR A 25 -38.63 -52.96 11.24
CA THR A 25 -39.97 -52.70 10.72
C THR A 25 -39.84 -52.09 9.33
N GLY A 26 -40.53 -52.75 8.42
CA GLY A 26 -40.52 -52.52 7.00
C GLY A 26 -41.29 -51.29 6.54
N GLY A 27 -40.89 -50.91 5.40
CA GLY A 27 -41.58 -50.44 4.22
C GLY A 27 -42.69 -49.40 4.32
N ALA A 28 -42.50 -48.37 3.57
CA ALA A 28 -43.38 -47.85 2.52
C ALA A 28 -43.25 -46.34 2.38
N GLY A 29 -43.19 -45.85 1.18
CA GLY A 29 -43.46 -44.45 0.86
C GLY A 29 -42.29 -43.70 0.20
N ALA A 30 -41.96 -44.10 -1.01
CA ALA A 30 -41.21 -43.24 -1.93
C ALA A 30 -42.08 -42.02 -2.30
N GLY A 31 -41.94 -40.96 -1.52
CA GLY A 31 -42.38 -39.62 -1.87
C GLY A 31 -41.15 -38.82 -2.29
N GLY A 32 -40.86 -38.77 -3.60
CA GLY A 32 -39.78 -37.98 -4.17
C GLY A 32 -40.00 -36.50 -3.91
N LEU A 33 -39.38 -35.99 -2.85
CA LEU A 33 -39.19 -34.55 -2.69
C LEU A 33 -38.05 -34.10 -3.61
N ARG A 34 -38.42 -33.52 -4.74
CA ARG A 34 -37.52 -32.83 -5.64
C ARG A 34 -36.84 -31.69 -4.85
N PRO A 35 -35.50 -31.72 -4.59
CA PRO A 35 -34.80 -30.59 -4.00
C PRO A 35 -34.40 -29.63 -5.12
N GLY A 36 -35.33 -28.78 -5.58
CA GLY A 36 -35.07 -27.99 -6.77
C GLY A 36 -35.49 -26.53 -6.74
N SER A 37 -36.21 -26.03 -5.72
CA SER A 37 -36.76 -24.67 -5.85
C SER A 37 -36.48 -23.69 -4.69
N ARG A 38 -35.95 -24.15 -3.58
CA ARG A 38 -35.65 -23.25 -2.44
C ARG A 38 -34.23 -22.65 -2.47
N ALA A 39 -33.26 -23.34 -3.05
CA ALA A 39 -31.86 -22.86 -3.11
C ALA A 39 -31.69 -21.69 -4.10
N ALA A 40 -32.43 -21.66 -5.20
CA ALA A 40 -32.38 -20.59 -6.18
C ALA A 40 -32.96 -19.27 -5.65
N ARG A 41 -34.07 -19.32 -4.91
CA ARG A 41 -34.73 -18.14 -4.33
C ARG A 41 -33.93 -17.46 -3.21
N THR A 42 -33.09 -18.18 -2.48
CA THR A 42 -32.21 -17.60 -1.44
C THR A 42 -31.01 -16.86 -2.03
N GLY A 43 -30.56 -17.20 -3.25
CA GLY A 43 -29.53 -16.51 -3.98
C GLY A 43 -29.97 -15.13 -4.47
N GLU A 44 -31.15 -15.03 -5.06
CA GLU A 44 -31.70 -13.77 -5.57
C GLU A 44 -32.03 -12.76 -4.44
N ALA A 45 -32.59 -13.25 -3.33
CA ALA A 45 -32.87 -12.41 -2.18
C ALA A 45 -31.54 -11.82 -1.55
N ARG A 46 -30.45 -12.60 -1.56
CA ARG A 46 -29.14 -12.11 -1.11
C ARG A 46 -28.54 -11.07 -2.05
N LEU A 47 -28.75 -11.21 -3.35
CA LEU A 47 -28.32 -10.21 -4.33
C LEU A 47 -29.03 -8.86 -4.13
N LEU A 48 -30.34 -8.88 -3.80
CA LEU A 48 -31.11 -7.66 -3.54
C LEU A 48 -30.56 -6.86 -2.34
N TRP A 49 -30.03 -7.53 -1.31
CA TRP A 49 -29.38 -6.86 -0.18
C TRP A 49 -28.04 -6.21 -0.53
N ALA A 50 -27.37 -6.65 -1.60
CA ALA A 50 -26.15 -6.03 -2.08
C ALA A 50 -26.41 -4.77 -2.92
N VAL A 51 -27.63 -4.61 -3.47
CA VAL A 51 -27.97 -3.48 -4.36
C VAL A 51 -27.83 -2.13 -3.66
N PRO A 52 -28.36 -1.86 -2.45
CA PRO A 52 -28.22 -0.56 -1.81
C PRO A 52 -26.76 -0.14 -1.58
N PRO A 53 -25.88 -0.97 -0.97
CA PRO A 53 -24.49 -0.56 -0.78
C PRO A 53 -23.74 -0.40 -2.10
N VAL A 54 -24.00 -1.24 -3.11
CA VAL A 54 -23.38 -1.11 -4.44
C VAL A 54 -23.88 0.15 -5.16
N ALA A 55 -25.17 0.47 -5.06
CA ALA A 55 -25.72 1.70 -5.63
C ALA A 55 -25.14 2.95 -4.97
N VAL A 56 -25.00 2.96 -3.65
CA VAL A 56 -24.35 4.06 -2.91
C VAL A 56 -22.89 4.21 -3.34
N LEU A 57 -22.13 3.13 -3.40
CA LEU A 57 -20.76 3.14 -3.89
C LEU A 57 -20.69 3.66 -5.33
N GLY A 58 -21.57 3.17 -6.22
CA GLY A 58 -21.65 3.63 -7.60
C GLY A 58 -21.95 5.14 -7.69
N LEU A 59 -22.92 5.62 -6.93
CA LEU A 59 -23.28 7.03 -6.93
C LEU A 59 -22.17 7.92 -6.36
N VAL A 60 -21.55 7.52 -5.26
CA VAL A 60 -20.54 8.34 -4.57
C VAL A 60 -19.19 8.34 -5.31
N PHE A 61 -18.81 7.24 -5.95
CA PHE A 61 -17.50 7.12 -6.61
C PHE A 61 -17.57 7.22 -8.13
N LEU A 62 -18.49 6.48 -8.78
CA LEU A 62 -18.52 6.46 -10.25
C LEU A 62 -19.16 7.70 -10.85
N TYR A 63 -20.12 8.30 -10.18
CA TYR A 63 -20.77 9.51 -10.69
C TYR A 63 -19.82 10.72 -10.78
N PRO A 64 -19.06 11.08 -9.71
CA PRO A 64 -18.05 12.14 -9.82
C PRO A 64 -16.97 11.83 -10.85
N LEU A 65 -16.52 10.56 -10.93
CA LEU A 65 -15.54 10.15 -11.93
C LEU A 65 -16.08 10.32 -13.36
N ALA A 66 -17.34 9.94 -13.60
CA ALA A 66 -17.99 10.15 -14.90
C ALA A 66 -18.12 11.65 -15.24
N LEU A 67 -18.37 12.49 -14.24
CA LEU A 67 -18.40 13.95 -14.44
C LEU A 67 -17.01 14.50 -14.83
N VAL A 68 -15.94 14.04 -14.18
CA VAL A 68 -14.56 14.42 -14.54
C VAL A 68 -14.24 14.01 -15.98
N VAL A 69 -14.58 12.76 -16.35
CA VAL A 69 -14.39 12.29 -17.73
C VAL A 69 -15.23 13.10 -18.72
N ARG A 70 -16.50 13.38 -18.38
CA ARG A 70 -17.36 14.22 -19.21
C ARG A 70 -16.77 15.63 -19.37
N GLN A 71 -16.35 16.28 -18.29
CA GLN A 71 -15.78 17.62 -18.31
C GLN A 71 -14.50 17.69 -19.13
N SER A 72 -13.66 16.64 -19.07
CA SER A 72 -12.43 16.54 -19.88
C SER A 72 -12.70 16.50 -21.40
N LEU A 73 -13.91 16.10 -21.81
CA LEU A 73 -14.36 16.03 -23.21
C LEU A 73 -15.26 17.21 -23.61
N THR A 74 -15.55 18.12 -22.68
CA THR A 74 -16.41 19.29 -22.93
C THR A 74 -15.51 20.53 -23.01
N PRO A 75 -15.22 21.05 -24.21
CA PRO A 75 -14.39 22.23 -24.36
C PRO A 75 -15.15 23.47 -23.88
N ASP A 76 -14.40 24.49 -23.42
CA ASP A 76 -14.98 25.80 -23.06
C ASP A 76 -15.37 26.62 -24.31
N ASP A 77 -14.69 26.39 -25.42
CA ASP A 77 -14.97 26.99 -26.72
C ASP A 77 -15.98 26.09 -27.48
N PRO A 78 -17.16 26.61 -27.86
CA PRO A 78 -18.17 25.86 -28.61
C PRO A 78 -17.68 25.34 -29.97
N ASP A 79 -16.68 25.98 -30.58
CA ASP A 79 -16.11 25.62 -31.87
C ASP A 79 -14.95 24.60 -31.76
N ALA A 80 -14.50 24.31 -30.53
CA ALA A 80 -13.43 23.36 -30.29
C ALA A 80 -13.93 21.92 -30.28
N GLY A 81 -13.09 21.01 -30.75
CA GLY A 81 -13.34 19.56 -30.69
C GLY A 81 -13.17 18.99 -29.29
N ALA A 82 -13.89 17.91 -28.99
CA ALA A 82 -13.84 17.22 -27.68
C ALA A 82 -12.40 16.78 -27.26
N PHE A 83 -11.49 16.62 -28.21
CA PHE A 83 -10.10 16.22 -27.94
C PHE A 83 -9.09 17.36 -28.01
N ASP A 84 -9.53 18.60 -28.30
CA ASP A 84 -8.60 19.73 -28.43
C ASP A 84 -7.95 20.06 -27.09
N ALA A 85 -8.69 19.96 -25.98
CA ALA A 85 -8.14 20.09 -24.63
C ALA A 85 -7.06 19.06 -24.34
N TYR A 86 -7.23 17.81 -24.78
CA TYR A 86 -6.19 16.76 -24.68
C TYR A 86 -4.96 17.12 -25.50
N ALA A 87 -5.15 17.55 -26.75
CA ALA A 87 -4.05 17.95 -27.63
C ALA A 87 -3.26 19.14 -27.03
N ALA A 88 -3.95 20.13 -26.49
CA ALA A 88 -3.35 21.29 -25.83
C ALA A 88 -2.54 20.88 -24.59
N VAL A 89 -3.12 20.05 -23.70
CA VAL A 89 -2.46 19.56 -22.49
C VAL A 89 -1.22 18.73 -22.83
N PHE A 90 -1.31 17.78 -23.75
CA PHE A 90 -0.15 16.92 -24.13
C PHE A 90 0.98 17.71 -24.81
N ARG A 91 0.68 18.82 -25.49
CA ARG A 91 1.68 19.73 -26.09
C ARG A 91 2.31 20.65 -25.07
N SER A 92 1.68 20.88 -23.92
CA SER A 92 2.19 21.81 -22.91
C SER A 92 3.50 21.29 -22.27
N VAL A 93 4.41 22.22 -22.01
CA VAL A 93 5.68 21.93 -21.34
C VAL A 93 5.39 21.49 -19.90
N SER A 94 4.48 22.18 -19.21
CA SER A 94 4.11 21.91 -17.82
C SER A 94 3.60 20.49 -17.62
N PHE A 95 2.79 19.97 -18.56
CA PHE A 95 2.29 18.60 -18.48
C PHE A 95 3.44 17.57 -18.65
N ARG A 96 4.34 17.78 -19.62
CA ARG A 96 5.45 16.84 -19.86
C ARG A 96 6.42 16.80 -18.69
N GLU A 97 6.72 17.95 -18.10
CA GLU A 97 7.54 18.04 -16.90
C GLU A 97 6.84 17.37 -15.69
N ALA A 98 5.55 17.65 -15.48
CA ALA A 98 4.77 17.05 -14.40
C ALA A 98 4.69 15.52 -14.56
N LEU A 99 4.46 15.02 -15.77
CA LEU A 99 4.47 13.59 -16.06
C LEU A 99 5.83 12.95 -15.76
N GLY A 100 6.91 13.56 -16.24
CA GLY A 100 8.27 13.08 -15.99
C GLY A 100 8.61 13.06 -14.49
N ASN A 101 8.24 14.12 -13.76
CA ASN A 101 8.42 14.20 -12.31
C ASN A 101 7.61 13.12 -11.59
N THR A 102 6.31 12.99 -11.91
CA THR A 102 5.43 11.99 -11.28
C THR A 102 5.98 10.58 -11.44
N VAL A 103 6.29 10.17 -12.67
CA VAL A 103 6.77 8.80 -12.94
C VAL A 103 8.12 8.54 -12.28
N THR A 104 9.05 9.48 -12.38
CA THR A 104 10.41 9.29 -11.83
C THR A 104 10.45 9.35 -10.31
N LEU A 105 9.65 10.22 -9.66
CA LEU A 105 9.52 10.23 -8.20
C LEU A 105 8.84 8.97 -7.71
N ALA A 106 7.70 8.58 -8.30
CA ALA A 106 6.99 7.37 -7.90
C ALA A 106 7.85 6.10 -8.07
N ALA A 107 8.59 5.99 -9.18
CA ALA A 107 9.49 4.87 -9.38
C ALA A 107 10.65 4.89 -8.38
N GLY A 108 11.30 6.05 -8.18
CA GLY A 108 12.40 6.22 -7.23
C GLY A 108 11.99 5.95 -5.78
N ALA A 109 10.85 6.50 -5.36
CA ALA A 109 10.29 6.28 -4.02
C ALA A 109 9.91 4.80 -3.82
N THR A 110 9.27 4.18 -4.81
CA THR A 110 8.91 2.75 -4.73
C THR A 110 10.16 1.88 -4.56
N VAL A 111 11.20 2.10 -5.37
CA VAL A 111 12.47 1.34 -5.26
C VAL A 111 13.12 1.61 -3.89
N GLY A 112 13.18 2.87 -3.46
CA GLY A 112 13.72 3.24 -2.14
C GLY A 112 12.96 2.58 -0.99
N CYS A 113 11.63 2.59 -1.04
CA CYS A 113 10.77 1.94 -0.04
C CYS A 113 10.93 0.40 -0.05
N LEU A 114 11.07 -0.22 -1.22
CA LEU A 114 11.31 -1.67 -1.32
C LEU A 114 12.65 -2.06 -0.69
N LEU A 115 13.71 -1.32 -1.00
CA LEU A 115 15.06 -1.59 -0.47
C LEU A 115 15.12 -1.34 1.03
N LEU A 116 14.68 -0.16 1.48
CA LEU A 116 14.71 0.21 2.89
C LEU A 116 13.73 -0.62 3.70
N GLY A 117 12.51 -0.80 3.21
CA GLY A 117 11.46 -1.58 3.87
C GLY A 117 11.83 -3.05 4.02
N PHE A 118 12.40 -3.67 2.97
CA PHE A 118 12.91 -5.04 3.06
C PHE A 118 14.04 -5.16 4.09
N THR A 119 15.03 -4.26 4.04
CA THR A 119 16.17 -4.28 4.96
C THR A 119 15.69 -4.12 6.41
N LEU A 120 14.83 -3.14 6.69
CA LEU A 120 14.29 -2.92 8.04
C LEU A 120 13.42 -4.08 8.52
N ALA A 121 12.58 -4.64 7.64
CA ALA A 121 11.74 -5.79 7.98
C ALA A 121 12.58 -7.03 8.32
N VAL A 122 13.66 -7.30 7.56
CA VAL A 122 14.61 -8.40 7.86
C VAL A 122 15.29 -8.17 9.21
N VAL A 123 15.75 -6.95 9.49
CA VAL A 123 16.39 -6.62 10.78
C VAL A 123 15.40 -6.82 11.93
N ILE A 124 14.17 -6.32 11.81
CA ILE A 124 13.16 -6.44 12.88
C ILE A 124 12.74 -7.89 13.11
N ALA A 125 12.62 -8.70 12.04
CA ALA A 125 12.13 -10.07 12.14
C ALA A 125 13.20 -11.08 12.59
N PHE A 126 14.45 -10.91 12.15
CA PHE A 126 15.47 -11.96 12.30
C PHE A 126 16.68 -11.55 13.16
N VAL A 127 16.85 -10.26 13.46
CA VAL A 127 17.93 -9.84 14.36
C VAL A 127 17.37 -9.65 15.78
N PRO A 128 17.82 -10.43 16.77
CA PRO A 128 17.36 -10.26 18.14
C PRO A 128 18.00 -9.00 18.74
N PHE A 129 17.20 -7.94 18.94
CA PHE A 129 17.62 -6.75 19.67
C PHE A 129 16.56 -6.30 20.66
N PRO A 130 16.96 -5.69 21.79
CA PRO A 130 16.00 -5.16 22.75
C PRO A 130 15.23 -4.01 22.11
N GLY A 131 13.89 -4.06 22.16
CA GLY A 131 13.05 -3.00 21.61
C GLY A 131 12.45 -3.27 20.21
N ALA A 132 12.74 -4.41 19.55
CA ALA A 132 12.16 -4.74 18.24
C ALA A 132 10.62 -4.57 18.20
N ARG A 133 9.92 -5.02 19.26
CA ARG A 133 8.47 -4.83 19.41
C ARG A 133 8.04 -3.37 19.57
N ALA A 134 8.86 -2.55 20.22
CA ALA A 134 8.58 -1.12 20.37
C ALA A 134 8.74 -0.40 19.02
N VAL A 135 9.76 -0.75 18.24
CA VAL A 135 9.97 -0.23 16.87
C VAL A 135 8.79 -0.60 15.96
N ALA A 136 8.35 -1.86 15.99
CA ALA A 136 7.19 -2.29 15.21
C ALA A 136 5.91 -1.50 15.57
N ARG A 137 5.65 -1.26 16.86
CA ARG A 137 4.53 -0.42 17.32
C ARG A 137 4.69 1.05 16.92
N PHE A 138 5.90 1.58 16.97
CA PHE A 138 6.17 2.95 16.54
C PHE A 138 5.85 3.15 15.07
N ILE A 139 6.19 2.17 14.21
CA ILE A 139 5.83 2.17 12.79
C ILE A 139 4.31 2.24 12.62
N ASP A 140 3.55 1.51 13.44
CA ASP A 140 2.08 1.53 13.40
C ASP A 140 1.51 2.90 13.79
N VAL A 141 2.07 3.54 14.80
CA VAL A 141 1.71 4.91 15.20
C VAL A 141 2.05 5.90 14.11
N PHE A 142 3.24 5.77 13.49
CA PHE A 142 3.69 6.64 12.41
C PHE A 142 2.74 6.62 11.20
N LEU A 143 2.17 5.46 10.86
CA LEU A 143 1.18 5.32 9.79
C LEU A 143 -0.15 6.04 10.07
N SER A 144 -0.41 6.44 11.32
CA SER A 144 -1.62 7.18 11.69
C SER A 144 -1.52 8.68 11.36
N PHE A 145 -0.33 9.18 11.04
CA PHE A 145 -0.14 10.58 10.67
C PHE A 145 -0.38 10.82 9.18
N PRO A 146 -1.04 11.91 8.79
CA PRO A 146 -1.11 12.33 7.40
C PRO A 146 0.28 12.59 6.80
N SER A 147 0.46 12.31 5.50
CA SER A 147 1.75 12.44 4.80
C SER A 147 2.38 13.83 4.94
N PHE A 148 1.58 14.88 4.83
CA PHE A 148 2.06 16.26 4.93
C PHE A 148 2.62 16.63 6.31
N LEU A 149 2.14 16.01 7.41
CA LEU A 149 2.70 16.26 8.74
C LEU A 149 4.13 15.74 8.87
N ILE A 150 4.44 14.62 8.23
CA ILE A 150 5.81 14.11 8.18
C ILE A 150 6.70 15.08 7.39
N THR A 151 6.19 15.61 6.29
CA THR A 151 6.91 16.62 5.51
C THR A 151 7.19 17.87 6.34
N LEU A 152 6.20 18.37 7.08
CA LEU A 152 6.39 19.51 7.99
C LEU A 152 7.42 19.18 9.08
N ALA A 153 7.38 17.99 9.67
CA ALA A 153 8.39 17.57 10.65
C ALA A 153 9.80 17.56 10.04
N LEU A 154 9.96 17.04 8.82
CA LEU A 154 11.24 17.09 8.11
C LEU A 154 11.68 18.52 7.81
N LEU A 155 10.78 19.41 7.45
CA LEU A 155 11.08 20.83 7.25
C LEU A 155 11.49 21.52 8.55
N PHE A 156 10.85 21.21 9.67
CA PHE A 156 11.26 21.74 10.98
C PHE A 156 12.65 21.26 11.40
N ILE A 157 13.02 20.03 11.05
CA ILE A 157 14.34 19.47 11.40
C ILE A 157 15.40 19.90 10.39
N TYR A 158 15.17 19.66 9.10
CA TYR A 158 16.18 19.78 8.03
C TYR A 158 15.91 20.92 7.05
N GLY A 159 14.91 21.76 7.26
CA GLY A 159 14.69 22.95 6.45
C GLY A 159 15.84 23.94 6.54
N THR A 160 15.89 24.92 5.63
CA THR A 160 16.95 25.94 5.60
C THR A 160 17.10 26.70 6.92
N VAL A 161 15.98 26.96 7.60
CA VAL A 161 15.91 27.55 8.96
C VAL A 161 15.52 26.50 10.01
N GLY A 162 15.73 25.22 9.73
CA GLY A 162 15.37 24.12 10.61
C GLY A 162 16.36 23.92 11.75
N MET A 163 15.94 23.11 12.74
CA MET A 163 16.72 22.83 13.96
C MET A 163 18.15 22.34 13.67
N ALA A 164 18.33 21.47 12.68
CA ALA A 164 19.64 20.90 12.35
C ALA A 164 20.59 21.97 11.78
N ASN A 165 20.10 22.87 10.94
CA ASN A 165 20.89 24.00 10.44
C ASN A 165 21.18 25.01 11.56
N GLY A 166 20.20 25.33 12.40
CA GLY A 166 20.41 26.21 13.56
C GLY A 166 21.48 25.67 14.52
N LEU A 167 21.36 24.39 14.91
CA LEU A 167 22.38 23.78 15.76
C LEU A 167 23.77 23.76 15.11
N TRP A 168 23.84 23.51 13.81
CA TRP A 168 25.11 23.57 13.08
C TRP A 168 25.76 24.97 13.12
N THR A 169 24.96 26.01 12.80
CA THR A 169 25.46 27.41 12.83
C THR A 169 25.86 27.83 14.23
N ASP A 170 25.13 27.45 15.28
CA ASP A 170 25.44 27.74 16.66
C ASP A 170 26.75 27.08 17.13
N VAL A 171 27.01 25.84 16.71
CA VAL A 171 28.20 25.08 17.10
C VAL A 171 29.46 25.50 16.29
N THR A 172 29.28 25.75 14.99
CA THR A 172 30.40 25.99 14.08
C THR A 172 30.71 27.46 13.84
N GLY A 173 29.76 28.36 14.16
CA GLY A 173 29.85 29.78 13.79
C GLY A 173 29.69 30.06 12.28
N ALA A 174 29.27 29.06 11.50
CA ALA A 174 29.00 29.21 10.07
C ALA A 174 27.81 30.13 9.82
N ALA A 175 27.84 30.89 8.71
CA ALA A 175 26.72 31.76 8.33
C ALA A 175 25.47 31.01 7.91
N GLU A 176 25.63 29.80 7.35
CA GLU A 176 24.56 28.94 6.89
C GLU A 176 24.82 27.48 7.25
N GLY A 177 23.76 26.71 7.45
CA GLY A 177 23.87 25.28 7.71
C GLY A 177 23.94 24.45 6.39
N PRO A 178 24.40 23.19 6.46
CA PRO A 178 24.61 22.34 5.28
C PRO A 178 23.35 21.73 4.67
N PHE A 179 22.20 21.81 5.34
CA PHE A 179 20.99 21.11 4.92
C PHE A 179 20.10 21.99 4.03
N HIS A 180 20.26 21.88 2.71
CA HIS A 180 19.45 22.60 1.71
C HIS A 180 18.67 21.65 0.77
N PHE A 181 18.73 20.33 1.02
CA PHE A 181 18.23 19.30 0.10
C PHE A 181 16.70 19.18 0.09
N LEU A 182 16.01 19.59 1.17
CA LEU A 182 14.55 19.38 1.29
C LEU A 182 13.73 20.14 0.23
N THR A 183 14.22 21.31 -0.20
CA THR A 183 13.59 22.11 -1.27
C THR A 183 14.00 21.67 -2.67
N THR A 184 14.57 20.48 -2.80
CA THR A 184 14.98 19.86 -4.05
C THR A 184 14.20 18.59 -4.31
N ARG A 185 14.34 18.04 -5.51
CA ARG A 185 13.78 16.73 -5.87
C ARG A 185 14.21 15.60 -4.92
N TRP A 186 15.43 15.64 -4.42
CA TRP A 186 15.94 14.65 -3.46
C TRP A 186 15.24 14.74 -2.10
N GLY A 187 14.85 15.96 -1.69
CA GLY A 187 14.08 16.15 -0.46
C GLY A 187 12.68 15.56 -0.56
N VAL A 188 11.99 15.76 -1.70
CA VAL A 188 10.69 15.12 -1.97
C VAL A 188 10.84 13.61 -1.92
N LEU A 189 11.82 13.06 -2.63
CA LEU A 189 12.09 11.62 -2.67
C LEU A 189 12.37 11.05 -1.28
N LEU A 190 13.19 11.73 -0.47
CA LEU A 190 13.48 11.32 0.90
C LEU A 190 12.21 11.33 1.77
N ALA A 191 11.39 12.37 1.66
CA ALA A 191 10.13 12.48 2.40
C ALA A 191 9.15 11.37 2.01
N GLU A 192 9.00 11.07 0.71
CA GLU A 192 8.17 9.96 0.21
C GLU A 192 8.70 8.61 0.71
N ILE A 193 10.00 8.34 0.60
CA ILE A 193 10.60 7.10 1.11
C ILE A 193 10.37 6.98 2.61
N THR A 194 10.59 8.04 3.37
CA THR A 194 10.38 8.03 4.83
C THR A 194 8.95 7.69 5.18
N TYR A 195 7.98 8.31 4.50
CA TYR A 195 6.56 8.11 4.78
C TYR A 195 6.03 6.76 4.29
N PHE A 196 6.42 6.33 3.08
CA PHE A 196 5.83 5.13 2.46
C PHE A 196 6.54 3.82 2.80
N THR A 197 7.76 3.83 3.36
CA THR A 197 8.48 2.61 3.75
C THR A 197 7.67 1.67 4.64
N PRO A 198 6.94 2.13 5.67
CA PRO A 198 6.12 1.27 6.51
C PRO A 198 5.05 0.45 5.76
N PHE A 199 4.55 0.95 4.63
CA PHE A 199 3.55 0.25 3.81
C PHE A 199 4.14 -0.96 3.07
N VAL A 200 5.46 -0.98 2.83
CA VAL A 200 6.19 -2.17 2.36
C VAL A 200 6.52 -3.11 3.52
N MET A 201 6.87 -2.55 4.68
CA MET A 201 7.29 -3.35 5.83
C MET A 201 6.18 -4.22 6.40
N ARG A 202 4.94 -3.72 6.46
CA ARG A 202 3.80 -4.48 7.03
C ARG A 202 3.54 -5.81 6.34
N PRO A 203 3.34 -5.88 5.01
CA PRO A 203 3.16 -7.17 4.32
C PRO A 203 4.39 -8.07 4.44
N LEU A 204 5.60 -7.51 4.50
CA LEU A 204 6.83 -8.28 4.72
C LEU A 204 6.88 -8.90 6.11
N LEU A 205 6.62 -8.15 7.17
CA LEU A 205 6.59 -8.66 8.54
C LEU A 205 5.50 -9.73 8.72
N ALA A 206 4.35 -9.56 8.08
CA ALA A 206 3.31 -10.58 8.04
C ALA A 206 3.78 -11.87 7.33
N ALA A 207 4.46 -11.75 6.18
CA ALA A 207 5.02 -12.88 5.46
C ALA A 207 6.13 -13.59 6.30
N PHE A 208 7.02 -12.82 6.92
CA PHE A 208 8.09 -13.37 7.77
C PHE A 208 7.55 -14.11 9.00
N SER A 209 6.41 -13.70 9.55
CA SER A 209 5.76 -14.42 10.66
C SER A 209 5.20 -15.79 10.27
N GLN A 210 5.02 -16.05 8.97
CA GLN A 210 4.54 -17.33 8.42
C GLN A 210 5.70 -18.22 7.90
N LEU A 211 6.92 -17.71 7.91
CA LEU A 211 8.08 -18.40 7.37
C LEU A 211 8.49 -19.54 8.32
N ASP A 212 8.64 -20.76 7.76
CA ASP A 212 9.04 -21.93 8.55
C ASP A 212 10.51 -21.79 9.02
N THR A 213 10.69 -21.69 10.33
CA THR A 213 12.03 -21.60 10.95
C THR A 213 12.91 -22.80 10.65
N ALA A 214 12.32 -23.99 10.37
CA ALA A 214 13.07 -25.17 10.00
C ALA A 214 13.90 -24.97 8.72
N GLN A 215 13.40 -24.19 7.76
CA GLN A 215 14.16 -23.85 6.54
C GLN A 215 15.43 -23.05 6.86
N LEU A 216 15.35 -22.13 7.83
CA LEU A 216 16.48 -21.31 8.27
C LEU A 216 17.51 -22.15 9.01
N GLU A 217 17.06 -23.08 9.86
CA GLU A 217 17.92 -24.01 10.61
C GLU A 217 18.64 -24.97 9.66
N VAL A 218 17.93 -25.53 8.66
CA VAL A 218 18.55 -26.39 7.64
C VAL A 218 19.58 -25.61 6.82
N ALA A 219 19.28 -24.39 6.40
CA ALA A 219 20.24 -23.57 5.69
C ALA A 219 21.51 -23.29 6.54
N ALA A 220 21.33 -23.01 7.83
CA ALA A 220 22.44 -22.80 8.77
C ALA A 220 23.26 -24.06 8.98
N SER A 221 22.63 -25.24 9.13
CA SER A 221 23.32 -26.53 9.29
C SER A 221 24.16 -26.93 8.06
N LEU A 222 23.73 -26.47 6.86
CA LEU A 222 24.49 -26.62 5.61
C LEU A 222 25.59 -25.54 5.44
N GLY A 223 25.89 -24.74 6.47
CA GLY A 223 26.94 -23.72 6.46
C GLY A 223 26.61 -22.47 5.67
N ALA A 224 25.31 -22.16 5.45
CA ALA A 224 24.93 -20.91 4.81
C ALA A 224 25.13 -19.73 5.77
N GLY A 225 25.99 -18.79 5.39
CA GLY A 225 26.11 -17.52 6.11
C GLY A 225 24.85 -16.63 5.96
N PRO A 226 24.65 -15.60 6.87
CA PRO A 226 23.42 -14.79 6.92
C PRO A 226 23.01 -14.17 5.58
N ALA A 227 23.96 -13.61 4.84
CA ALA A 227 23.68 -13.02 3.52
C ALA A 227 23.18 -14.04 2.49
N ARG A 228 23.64 -15.30 2.59
CA ARG A 228 23.18 -16.40 1.71
C ARG A 228 21.77 -16.82 2.08
N VAL A 229 21.45 -16.90 3.38
CA VAL A 229 20.09 -17.19 3.88
C VAL A 229 19.12 -16.11 3.41
N VAL A 230 19.46 -14.82 3.60
CA VAL A 230 18.62 -13.72 3.13
C VAL A 230 18.36 -13.82 1.62
N ARG A 231 19.41 -14.03 0.81
CA ARG A 231 19.28 -14.01 -0.64
C ARG A 231 18.59 -15.25 -1.21
N ARG A 232 18.78 -16.44 -0.61
CA ARG A 232 18.33 -17.72 -1.17
C ARG A 232 17.08 -18.30 -0.51
N VAL A 233 16.73 -17.83 0.68
CA VAL A 233 15.56 -18.30 1.43
C VAL A 233 14.59 -17.15 1.66
N ILE A 234 15.00 -16.10 2.39
CA ILE A 234 14.08 -15.03 2.81
C ILE A 234 13.59 -14.21 1.63
N LEU A 235 14.47 -13.77 0.72
CA LEU A 235 14.10 -12.90 -0.40
C LEU A 235 13.13 -13.59 -1.38
N PRO A 236 13.37 -14.86 -1.83
CA PRO A 236 12.40 -15.54 -2.70
C PRO A 236 11.02 -15.70 -2.06
N GLU A 237 10.96 -16.11 -0.79
CA GLU A 237 9.71 -16.28 -0.04
C GLU A 237 8.98 -14.94 0.18
N SER A 238 9.71 -13.83 0.22
CA SER A 238 9.13 -12.49 0.39
C SER A 238 8.68 -11.81 -0.90
N LEU A 239 8.97 -12.35 -2.08
CA LEU A 239 8.63 -11.75 -3.37
C LEU A 239 7.13 -11.40 -3.51
N PRO A 240 6.16 -12.26 -3.10
CA PRO A 240 4.75 -11.90 -3.16
C PRO A 240 4.40 -10.71 -2.26
N ALA A 241 4.99 -10.64 -1.06
CA ALA A 241 4.79 -9.52 -0.12
C ALA A 241 5.43 -8.23 -0.63
N LEU A 242 6.64 -8.31 -1.22
CA LEU A 242 7.29 -7.19 -1.90
C LEU A 242 6.46 -6.68 -3.08
N ALA A 243 5.92 -7.60 -3.89
CA ALA A 243 5.04 -7.24 -4.99
C ALA A 243 3.75 -6.55 -4.50
N ALA A 244 3.16 -7.01 -3.42
CA ALA A 244 1.98 -6.39 -2.82
C ALA A 244 2.28 -5.00 -2.25
N GLY A 245 3.31 -4.88 -1.40
CA GLY A 245 3.73 -3.63 -0.79
C GLY A 245 4.21 -2.60 -1.83
N GLY A 246 5.03 -3.03 -2.78
CA GLY A 246 5.53 -2.16 -3.85
C GLY A 246 4.43 -1.65 -4.77
N SER A 247 3.43 -2.49 -5.12
CA SER A 247 2.29 -2.01 -5.92
C SER A 247 1.44 -0.98 -5.19
N LEU A 248 1.27 -1.14 -3.90
CA LEU A 248 0.55 -0.18 -3.06
C LEU A 248 1.31 1.16 -3.01
N VAL A 249 2.61 1.12 -2.68
CA VAL A 249 3.46 2.31 -2.60
C VAL A 249 3.54 3.02 -3.94
N LEU A 250 3.68 2.30 -5.05
CA LEU A 250 3.67 2.90 -6.40
C LEU A 250 2.42 3.74 -6.65
N VAL A 251 1.24 3.18 -6.36
CA VAL A 251 -0.03 3.92 -6.55
C VAL A 251 -0.14 5.10 -5.60
N MET A 252 0.33 4.96 -4.36
CA MET A 252 0.33 6.07 -3.38
C MET A 252 1.25 7.21 -3.84
N CYS A 253 2.47 6.92 -4.29
CA CYS A 253 3.42 7.93 -4.78
C CYS A 253 2.93 8.61 -6.08
N LEU A 254 2.30 7.88 -7.01
CA LEU A 254 1.73 8.46 -8.24
C LEU A 254 0.63 9.50 -7.95
N ASN A 255 -0.04 9.38 -6.81
CA ASN A 255 -1.13 10.25 -6.41
C ASN A 255 -0.76 11.14 -5.20
N GLU A 256 0.53 11.19 -4.82
CA GLU A 256 0.97 12.01 -3.71
C GLU A 256 0.96 13.48 -4.08
N PHE A 257 0.26 14.26 -3.29
CA PHE A 257 0.11 15.70 -3.44
C PHE A 257 0.70 16.47 -2.26
N GLY A 258 0.41 16.01 -1.03
CA GLY A 258 0.73 16.74 0.20
C GLY A 258 2.23 16.90 0.43
N ILE A 259 3.01 15.82 0.26
CA ILE A 259 4.47 15.87 0.42
C ILE A 259 5.08 16.86 -0.58
N VAL A 260 4.67 16.77 -1.86
CA VAL A 260 5.21 17.63 -2.92
C VAL A 260 4.85 19.09 -2.69
N LEU A 261 3.58 19.36 -2.31
CA LEU A 261 3.10 20.71 -2.03
C LEU A 261 3.87 21.34 -0.86
N PHE A 262 3.98 20.64 0.25
CA PHE A 262 4.56 21.20 1.48
C PHE A 262 6.10 21.27 1.45
N THR A 263 6.79 20.43 0.68
CA THR A 263 8.23 20.60 0.46
C THR A 263 8.56 21.87 -0.30
N GLY A 264 7.64 22.34 -1.16
CA GLY A 264 7.87 23.52 -1.99
C GLY A 264 9.09 23.40 -2.91
N ALA A 265 9.43 22.19 -3.34
CA ALA A 265 10.61 21.92 -4.13
C ALA A 265 10.57 22.60 -5.50
N LYS A 266 11.57 23.43 -5.78
CA LYS A 266 11.63 24.22 -7.02
C LYS A 266 11.75 23.29 -8.24
N GLY A 267 10.90 23.52 -9.25
CA GLY A 267 10.90 22.75 -10.49
C GLY A 267 10.35 21.31 -10.33
N VAL A 268 9.73 20.99 -9.20
CA VAL A 268 9.13 19.68 -8.94
C VAL A 268 7.61 19.82 -8.93
N THR A 269 7.02 19.91 -10.10
CA THR A 269 5.57 19.83 -10.28
C THR A 269 5.21 18.40 -10.66
N THR A 270 4.26 17.78 -9.98
CA THR A 270 3.70 16.45 -10.30
C THR A 270 2.32 16.59 -10.95
N LEU A 271 1.78 15.49 -11.53
CA LEU A 271 0.43 15.52 -12.11
C LEU A 271 -0.66 15.94 -11.09
N PRO A 272 -0.69 15.43 -9.84
CA PRO A 272 -1.62 15.94 -8.83
C PRO A 272 -1.45 17.44 -8.53
N MET A 273 -0.21 17.94 -8.51
CA MET A 273 0.07 19.38 -8.38
C MET A 273 -0.44 20.18 -9.57
N LEU A 274 -0.27 19.66 -10.78
CA LEU A 274 -0.76 20.30 -11.99
C LEU A 274 -2.29 20.34 -12.03
N VAL A 275 -2.98 19.27 -11.59
CA VAL A 275 -4.46 19.28 -11.43
C VAL A 275 -4.88 20.38 -10.47
N TYR A 276 -4.23 20.50 -9.32
CA TYR A 276 -4.50 21.55 -8.35
C TYR A 276 -4.26 22.96 -8.94
N GLY A 277 -3.13 23.16 -9.62
CA GLY A 277 -2.80 24.43 -10.27
C GLY A 277 -3.85 24.82 -11.29
N LYS A 278 -4.21 23.91 -12.19
CA LYS A 278 -5.22 24.15 -13.22
C LYS A 278 -6.62 24.41 -12.64
N ALA A 279 -7.07 23.57 -11.70
CA ALA A 279 -8.43 23.69 -11.15
C ALA A 279 -8.60 24.88 -10.20
N ILE A 280 -7.63 25.11 -9.30
CA ILE A 280 -7.80 26.05 -8.17
C ILE A 280 -7.14 27.39 -8.45
N LEU A 281 -5.93 27.42 -9.04
CA LEU A 281 -5.20 28.67 -9.25
C LEU A 281 -5.54 29.33 -10.58
N GLU A 282 -5.78 28.54 -11.64
CA GLU A 282 -6.06 29.04 -12.99
C GLU A 282 -7.56 28.99 -13.35
N SER A 283 -8.38 28.26 -12.59
CA SER A 283 -9.82 28.01 -12.88
C SER A 283 -10.07 27.34 -14.24
N ASP A 284 -9.06 26.64 -14.78
CA ASP A 284 -9.09 25.90 -16.05
C ASP A 284 -9.56 24.47 -15.78
N TYR A 285 -10.85 24.29 -15.58
CA TYR A 285 -11.44 22.98 -15.21
C TYR A 285 -11.32 21.92 -16.32
N PRO A 286 -11.50 22.21 -17.61
CA PRO A 286 -11.32 21.22 -18.65
C PRO A 286 -9.89 20.66 -18.66
N ALA A 287 -8.86 21.51 -18.64
CA ALA A 287 -7.48 21.04 -18.60
C ALA A 287 -7.17 20.28 -17.30
N ALA A 288 -7.68 20.72 -16.15
CA ALA A 288 -7.54 20.00 -14.90
C ALA A 288 -8.15 18.58 -14.99
N CYS A 289 -9.35 18.45 -15.56
CA CYS A 289 -10.01 17.16 -15.78
C CYS A 289 -9.23 16.26 -16.74
N VAL A 290 -8.66 16.81 -17.82
CA VAL A 290 -7.80 16.06 -18.74
C VAL A 290 -6.59 15.48 -17.98
N VAL A 291 -5.87 16.33 -17.23
CA VAL A 291 -4.70 15.87 -16.44
C VAL A 291 -5.10 14.81 -15.42
N ALA A 292 -6.25 14.97 -14.74
CA ALA A 292 -6.76 14.00 -13.77
C ALA A 292 -7.08 12.64 -14.43
N VAL A 293 -7.78 12.65 -15.58
CA VAL A 293 -8.09 11.41 -16.34
C VAL A 293 -6.81 10.70 -16.75
N VAL A 294 -5.82 11.44 -17.26
CA VAL A 294 -4.52 10.88 -17.64
C VAL A 294 -3.77 10.31 -16.42
N ASN A 295 -3.76 11.03 -15.29
CA ASN A 295 -3.14 10.54 -14.06
C ASN A 295 -3.78 9.23 -13.56
N ILE A 296 -5.11 9.13 -13.60
CA ILE A 296 -5.84 7.90 -13.26
C ILE A 296 -5.46 6.77 -14.23
N ALA A 297 -5.43 7.04 -15.53
CA ALA A 297 -5.08 6.03 -16.54
C ALA A 297 -3.65 5.51 -16.34
N ILE A 298 -2.70 6.39 -16.04
CA ILE A 298 -1.30 6.03 -15.73
C ILE A 298 -1.24 5.19 -14.45
N SER A 299 -1.91 5.62 -13.39
CA SER A 299 -1.94 4.91 -12.10
C SER A 299 -2.49 3.49 -12.25
N VAL A 300 -3.62 3.33 -12.95
CA VAL A 300 -4.22 2.01 -13.22
C VAL A 300 -3.33 1.17 -14.13
N GLY A 301 -2.75 1.77 -15.17
CA GLY A 301 -1.87 1.09 -16.11
C GLY A 301 -0.59 0.59 -15.45
N LEU A 302 0.10 1.43 -14.68
CA LEU A 302 1.32 1.05 -13.96
C LEU A 302 1.06 0.05 -12.84
N TYR A 303 -0.05 0.20 -12.11
CA TYR A 303 -0.47 -0.79 -11.13
C TYR A 303 -0.74 -2.16 -11.78
N GLY A 304 -1.47 -2.18 -12.90
CA GLY A 304 -1.73 -3.39 -13.66
C GLY A 304 -0.45 -4.06 -14.15
N LEU A 305 0.46 -3.28 -14.73
CA LEU A 305 1.77 -3.75 -15.19
C LEU A 305 2.59 -4.33 -14.03
N TYR A 306 2.68 -3.61 -12.93
CA TYR A 306 3.41 -4.06 -11.74
C TYR A 306 2.87 -5.39 -11.21
N ARG A 307 1.54 -5.54 -11.14
CA ARG A 307 0.90 -6.80 -10.72
C ARG A 307 1.18 -7.97 -11.66
N VAL A 308 1.19 -7.73 -12.97
CA VAL A 308 1.49 -8.79 -13.96
C VAL A 308 2.94 -9.25 -13.82
N VAL A 309 3.88 -8.30 -13.68
CA VAL A 309 5.30 -8.60 -13.48
C VAL A 309 5.53 -9.33 -12.15
N GLY A 310 4.90 -8.85 -11.07
CA GLY A 310 5.01 -9.46 -9.74
C GLY A 310 4.47 -10.90 -9.69
N LYS A 311 3.37 -11.20 -10.40
CA LYS A 311 2.85 -12.58 -10.52
C LYS A 311 3.81 -13.51 -11.27
N ARG A 312 4.50 -13.00 -12.29
CA ARG A 312 5.48 -13.82 -13.05
C ARG A 312 6.78 -14.05 -12.28
N ALA A 313 7.16 -13.15 -11.39
CA ALA A 313 8.36 -13.29 -10.56
C ALA A 313 8.14 -14.19 -9.33
N GLY A 314 6.88 -14.40 -8.90
CA GLY A 314 6.52 -15.29 -7.77
C GLY A 314 5.93 -16.64 -8.19
N ALA A 315 5.87 -16.92 -9.48
CA ALA A 315 5.49 -18.22 -10.05
C ALA A 315 6.73 -18.97 -10.52
#